data_5be9df39cdc6eac8b791b3d5ae7a4c5c
#
_entry.id   5be9df39cdc6eac8b791b3d5ae7a4c5c
#
_cell.length_a   1.000
_cell.length_b   1.000
_cell.length_c   1.000
_cell.angle_alpha   90.00
_cell.angle_beta   90.00
_cell.angle_gamma   90.00
#
_symmetry.space_group_name_H-M   'P 1'
#
loop_
_entity.id
_entity.type
_entity.pdbx_description
1 polymer ?
#
loop_
_entity_poly.entity_id
_entity_poly.type
_entity_poly.pdbx_seq_one_letter_code
_entity_poly.pdbx_strand_id
1 'polypeptide(L)'
;MPKKLPPFVSRERTRHGKLVFYFRRDKGSRIRLPMLGHSDFHQAYSDALAGTAPQKRAVAGVNTLKWLVTRYRETNAYRCLSEATRRQRDNIFKGVVEKAGHHSYRAITRKAIINGREDRSNTPAQARNFLDAMRGLFRWALDAEIISLDPTVGVMNPSRPKGGGFEAWTEDDVSAYEERWPSGTKERVWLHVLLYTGLRRGDAVTVGRQHVRNGVATLTTEKTNTEVNIPILPALAQTLAEGPTGDLAFIVGENGRPLTKESFGNMFRAACNAARVKKSAHGVRKIGAVRAAEAGVTMRELEALFGWTGGTMASLYTKTADRKRLAKQASEKIENAQRPHQIELVRGNS
;
A
#
# COMPACT_ATOMS: atom_id res chain seq x y z
N MET A 1 17.64 35.25 -23.00
CA MET A 1 17.95 36.49 -22.23
C MET A 1 17.19 36.39 -20.89
N PRO A 2 17.86 36.71 -19.76
CA PRO A 2 17.15 36.73 -18.47
C PRO A 2 16.04 37.80 -18.51
N LYS A 3 14.79 37.39 -18.23
CA LYS A 3 13.65 38.32 -18.15
C LYS A 3 13.93 39.38 -17.09
N LYS A 4 13.90 40.67 -17.48
CA LYS A 4 14.04 41.81 -16.57
C LYS A 4 12.95 41.75 -15.49
N LEU A 5 13.35 41.84 -14.23
CA LEU A 5 12.39 41.84 -13.12
C LEU A 5 11.60 43.17 -13.12
N PRO A 6 10.32 43.15 -12.72
CA PRO A 6 9.56 44.34 -12.52
C PRO A 6 10.20 45.28 -11.47
N PRO A 7 9.91 46.60 -11.51
CA PRO A 7 10.43 47.55 -10.51
C PRO A 7 10.13 47.09 -9.07
N PHE A 8 11.05 47.35 -8.15
CA PHE A 8 10.95 46.98 -6.72
C PHE A 8 10.88 45.51 -6.41
N VAL A 9 11.12 44.60 -7.40
CA VAL A 9 11.16 43.15 -7.19
C VAL A 9 12.60 42.68 -7.12
N SER A 10 12.94 42.00 -6.04
CA SER A 10 14.22 41.31 -5.84
C SER A 10 14.04 39.79 -5.91
N ARG A 11 15.09 39.11 -6.39
CA ARG A 11 15.18 37.64 -6.48
C ARG A 11 16.25 37.14 -5.51
N GLU A 12 15.89 36.17 -4.69
CA GLU A 12 16.82 35.58 -3.73
C GLU A 12 16.74 34.05 -3.77
N ARG A 13 17.81 33.41 -3.30
CA ARG A 13 17.83 31.97 -3.04
C ARG A 13 17.78 31.71 -1.55
N THR A 14 16.86 30.82 -1.13
CA THR A 14 16.82 30.34 0.25
C THR A 14 18.04 29.45 0.54
N ARG A 15 18.33 29.20 1.82
CA ARG A 15 19.36 28.23 2.26
C ARG A 15 19.23 26.83 1.64
N HIS A 16 18.04 26.47 1.13
CA HIS A 16 17.75 25.21 0.46
C HIS A 16 17.76 25.33 -1.08
N GLY A 17 18.36 26.38 -1.64
CA GLY A 17 18.49 26.59 -3.08
C GLY A 17 17.23 27.05 -3.82
N LYS A 18 16.09 27.20 -3.13
CA LYS A 18 14.81 27.60 -3.75
C LYS A 18 14.80 29.08 -4.08
N LEU A 19 14.44 29.44 -5.33
CA LEU A 19 14.24 30.81 -5.78
C LEU A 19 12.96 31.39 -5.17
N VAL A 20 13.06 32.60 -4.64
CA VAL A 20 11.95 33.37 -4.07
C VAL A 20 12.01 34.81 -4.55
N PHE A 21 10.85 35.43 -4.71
CA PHE A 21 10.71 36.80 -5.18
C PHE A 21 10.08 37.64 -4.08
N TYR A 22 10.59 38.88 -3.92
CA TYR A 22 10.10 39.84 -2.94
C TYR A 22 9.91 41.21 -3.58
N PHE A 23 8.82 41.85 -3.24
CA PHE A 23 8.57 43.26 -3.53
C PHE A 23 8.97 44.10 -2.32
N ARG A 24 9.70 45.21 -2.56
CA ARG A 24 10.02 46.21 -1.53
C ARG A 24 10.14 47.57 -2.17
N ARG A 25 9.30 48.47 -1.77
CA ARG A 25 9.39 49.88 -2.18
C ARG A 25 10.09 50.68 -1.08
N ASP A 26 11.18 51.34 -1.46
CA ASP A 26 12.02 52.15 -0.57
C ASP A 26 12.39 51.37 0.74
N LYS A 27 12.20 51.97 1.90
CA LYS A 27 12.43 51.36 3.22
C LYS A 27 11.18 50.62 3.75
N GLY A 28 10.14 50.42 2.94
CA GLY A 28 8.91 49.73 3.34
C GLY A 28 9.06 48.24 3.67
N SER A 29 7.98 47.66 4.12
CA SER A 29 7.92 46.23 4.45
C SER A 29 8.17 45.36 3.21
N ARG A 30 8.83 44.23 3.42
CA ARG A 30 9.16 43.26 2.39
C ARG A 30 7.98 42.32 2.17
N ILE A 31 7.41 42.30 0.99
CA ILE A 31 6.26 41.48 0.61
C ILE A 31 6.74 40.31 -0.26
N ARG A 32 6.41 39.07 0.12
CA ARG A 32 6.76 37.89 -0.68
C ARG A 32 5.79 37.74 -1.85
N LEU A 33 6.31 37.61 -3.08
CA LEU A 33 5.57 37.39 -4.29
C LEU A 33 5.56 35.91 -4.71
N PRO A 34 4.56 35.46 -5.47
CA PRO A 34 4.58 34.19 -6.21
C PRO A 34 5.80 34.11 -7.15
N MET A 35 6.06 32.93 -7.72
CA MET A 35 7.14 32.78 -8.71
C MET A 35 6.82 33.59 -9.98
N LEU A 36 7.85 34.15 -10.58
CA LEU A 36 7.73 34.81 -11.88
C LEU A 36 7.21 33.83 -12.92
N GLY A 37 6.07 34.15 -13.55
CA GLY A 37 5.34 33.24 -14.47
C GLY A 37 4.19 32.48 -13.84
N HIS A 38 3.96 32.57 -12.53
CA HIS A 38 2.75 32.09 -11.91
C HIS A 38 1.56 33.03 -12.25
N SER A 39 0.35 32.46 -12.46
CA SER A 39 -0.86 33.24 -12.79
C SER A 39 -1.11 34.41 -11.83
N ASP A 40 -0.83 34.20 -10.55
CA ASP A 40 -1.10 35.15 -9.48
C ASP A 40 0.01 36.20 -9.30
N PHE A 41 1.13 36.10 -10.07
CA PHE A 41 2.26 37.02 -9.89
C PHE A 41 1.88 38.47 -10.20
N HIS A 42 1.22 38.68 -11.31
CA HIS A 42 0.81 40.04 -11.75
C HIS A 42 -0.16 40.68 -10.77
N GLN A 43 -1.14 39.94 -10.28
CA GLN A 43 -2.08 40.42 -9.29
C GLN A 43 -1.40 40.79 -7.97
N ALA A 44 -0.59 39.87 -7.44
CA ALA A 44 0.17 40.09 -6.19
C ALA A 44 1.14 41.29 -6.30
N TYR A 45 1.76 41.47 -7.47
CA TYR A 45 2.62 42.62 -7.74
C TYR A 45 1.82 43.91 -7.81
N SER A 46 0.67 43.96 -8.49
CA SER A 46 -0.25 45.12 -8.54
C SER A 46 -0.74 45.52 -7.14
N ASP A 47 -1.14 44.52 -6.33
CA ASP A 47 -1.60 44.75 -4.96
C ASP A 47 -0.47 45.33 -4.09
N ALA A 48 0.75 44.81 -4.25
CA ALA A 48 1.92 45.33 -3.55
C ALA A 48 2.28 46.76 -3.96
N LEU A 49 2.15 47.10 -5.24
CA LEU A 49 2.34 48.46 -5.78
C LEU A 49 1.29 49.47 -5.24
N ALA A 50 0.03 49.00 -5.15
CA ALA A 50 -1.08 49.80 -4.61
C ALA A 50 -1.02 49.97 -3.09
N GLY A 51 -0.03 49.37 -2.41
CA GLY A 51 0.05 49.41 -0.94
C GLY A 51 -1.05 48.60 -0.24
N THR A 52 -1.85 47.84 -1.00
CA THR A 52 -2.86 46.95 -0.44
C THR A 52 -2.12 45.83 0.28
N ALA A 53 -2.39 45.64 1.57
CA ALA A 53 -1.77 44.53 2.32
C ALA A 53 -2.03 43.22 1.57
N PRO A 54 -1.00 42.32 1.40
CA PRO A 54 -1.23 41.04 0.80
C PRO A 54 -2.35 40.37 1.57
N GLN A 55 -3.44 40.03 0.87
CA GLN A 55 -4.51 39.27 1.49
C GLN A 55 -3.83 38.06 2.14
N LYS A 56 -3.74 38.06 3.48
CA LYS A 56 -3.41 36.85 4.23
C LYS A 56 -4.32 35.80 3.63
N ARG A 57 -3.74 34.69 3.09
CA ARG A 57 -4.53 33.54 2.62
C ARG A 57 -5.73 33.43 3.52
N ALA A 58 -6.92 33.67 2.97
CA ALA A 58 -8.15 33.75 3.75
C ALA A 58 -8.15 32.54 4.68
N VAL A 59 -8.11 32.77 5.98
CA VAL A 59 -8.31 31.70 6.97
C VAL A 59 -9.63 31.10 6.56
N ALA A 60 -9.63 29.83 6.22
CA ALA A 60 -10.83 29.16 5.71
C ALA A 60 -11.97 29.52 6.70
N GLY A 61 -13.03 30.17 6.21
CA GLY A 61 -14.09 30.69 7.09
C GLY A 61 -14.56 29.56 8.01
N VAL A 62 -14.77 29.86 9.26
CA VAL A 62 -15.03 28.90 10.38
C VAL A 62 -16.12 27.86 10.06
N ASN A 63 -16.96 28.10 9.06
CA ASN A 63 -18.05 27.21 8.65
C ASN A 63 -17.78 26.47 7.32
N THR A 64 -16.55 26.48 6.80
CA THR A 64 -16.26 25.87 5.49
C THR A 64 -15.76 24.42 5.62
N LEU A 65 -15.99 23.59 4.59
CA LEU A 65 -15.46 22.23 4.53
C LEU A 65 -13.92 22.22 4.59
N LYS A 66 -13.26 23.20 4.01
CA LYS A 66 -11.79 23.37 4.12
C LYS A 66 -11.37 23.58 5.57
N TRP A 67 -12.08 24.39 6.34
CA TRP A 67 -11.83 24.59 7.77
C TRP A 67 -12.02 23.26 8.53
N LEU A 68 -13.12 22.54 8.27
CA LEU A 68 -13.40 21.26 8.94
C LEU A 68 -12.28 20.24 8.69
N VAL A 69 -11.82 20.08 7.44
CA VAL A 69 -10.72 19.20 7.08
C VAL A 69 -9.42 19.60 7.79
N THR A 70 -9.13 20.91 7.87
CA THR A 70 -7.93 21.43 8.54
C THR A 70 -7.96 21.09 10.03
N ARG A 71 -9.09 21.33 10.70
CA ARG A 71 -9.27 20.99 12.12
C ARG A 71 -9.17 19.49 12.38
N TYR A 72 -9.78 18.67 11.53
CA TYR A 72 -9.68 17.20 11.65
C TYR A 72 -8.23 16.70 11.62
N ARG A 73 -7.39 17.26 10.74
CA ARG A 73 -5.97 16.91 10.64
C ARG A 73 -5.15 17.20 11.89
N GLU A 74 -5.60 18.15 12.70
CA GLU A 74 -4.96 18.52 13.96
C GLU A 74 -5.34 17.61 15.12
N THR A 75 -6.35 16.76 14.95
CA THR A 75 -6.89 15.91 16.03
C THR A 75 -6.09 14.64 16.23
N ASN A 76 -6.22 14.07 17.44
CA ASN A 76 -5.67 12.76 17.75
C ASN A 76 -6.30 11.65 16.90
N ALA A 77 -7.60 11.74 16.62
CA ALA A 77 -8.32 10.82 15.74
C ALA A 77 -7.69 10.69 14.35
N TYR A 78 -7.10 11.77 13.82
CA TYR A 78 -6.36 11.74 12.57
C TYR A 78 -4.90 11.33 12.75
N ARG A 79 -4.23 11.85 13.78
CA ARG A 79 -2.79 11.61 14.03
C ARG A 79 -2.48 10.15 14.36
N CYS A 80 -3.39 9.44 15.02
CA CYS A 80 -3.28 8.02 15.33
C CYS A 80 -3.42 7.11 14.10
N LEU A 81 -3.84 7.62 12.93
CA LEU A 81 -3.87 6.85 11.70
C LEU A 81 -2.44 6.55 11.22
N SER A 82 -2.24 5.38 10.62
CA SER A 82 -0.96 5.05 10.00
C SER A 82 -0.58 6.11 8.94
N GLU A 83 0.72 6.31 8.71
CA GLU A 83 1.21 7.29 7.74
C GLU A 83 0.62 7.04 6.33
N ALA A 84 0.54 5.78 5.91
CA ALA A 84 -0.05 5.40 4.63
C ALA A 84 -1.53 5.80 4.54
N THR A 85 -2.30 5.61 5.62
CA THR A 85 -3.72 6.02 5.69
C THR A 85 -3.85 7.54 5.67
N ARG A 86 -3.00 8.26 6.40
CA ARG A 86 -2.98 9.73 6.39
C ARG A 86 -2.68 10.27 4.99
N ARG A 87 -1.64 9.76 4.34
CA ARG A 87 -1.27 10.13 2.96
C ARG A 87 -2.41 9.89 1.97
N GLN A 88 -3.09 8.75 2.08
CA GLN A 88 -4.26 8.42 1.25
C GLN A 88 -5.41 9.41 1.50
N ARG A 89 -5.75 9.68 2.77
CA ARG A 89 -6.81 10.64 3.13
C ARG A 89 -6.46 12.06 2.70
N ASP A 90 -5.21 12.47 2.82
CA ASP A 90 -4.75 13.79 2.39
C ASP A 90 -4.93 14.01 0.89
N ASN A 91 -4.62 13.01 0.06
CA ASN A 91 -4.86 13.07 -1.38
C ASN A 91 -6.37 13.22 -1.70
N ILE A 92 -7.22 12.50 -0.96
CA ILE A 92 -8.68 12.61 -1.12
C ILE A 92 -9.16 13.99 -0.68
N PHE A 93 -8.76 14.45 0.50
CA PHE A 93 -9.16 15.75 1.02
C PHE A 93 -8.64 16.91 0.16
N LYS A 94 -7.47 16.76 -0.47
CA LYS A 94 -6.99 17.74 -1.44
C LYS A 94 -8.01 17.95 -2.56
N GLY A 95 -8.43 16.88 -3.23
CA GLY A 95 -9.43 16.99 -4.31
C GLY A 95 -10.82 17.43 -3.83
N VAL A 96 -11.22 17.02 -2.61
CA VAL A 96 -12.49 17.47 -2.00
C VAL A 96 -12.45 18.96 -1.70
N VAL A 97 -11.35 19.47 -1.14
CA VAL A 97 -11.19 20.90 -0.82
C VAL A 97 -11.08 21.76 -2.08
N GLU A 98 -10.43 21.26 -3.12
CA GLU A 98 -10.37 21.96 -4.42
C GLU A 98 -11.76 22.14 -5.03
N LYS A 99 -12.63 21.13 -4.97
CA LYS A 99 -13.97 21.17 -5.56
C LYS A 99 -15.01 21.87 -4.66
N ALA A 100 -14.97 21.63 -3.36
CA ALA A 100 -16.06 21.99 -2.44
C ALA A 100 -15.60 22.68 -1.14
N GLY A 101 -14.32 23.00 -1.02
CA GLY A 101 -13.73 23.50 0.23
C GLY A 101 -14.33 24.82 0.73
N HIS A 102 -14.91 25.64 -0.14
CA HIS A 102 -15.55 26.92 0.18
C HIS A 102 -16.99 26.78 0.66
N HIS A 103 -17.63 25.63 0.41
CA HIS A 103 -19.00 25.40 0.89
C HIS A 103 -19.03 25.16 2.40
N SER A 104 -20.17 25.50 3.02
CA SER A 104 -20.41 25.16 4.41
C SER A 104 -20.43 23.63 4.60
N TYR A 105 -19.69 23.11 5.58
CA TYR A 105 -19.73 21.69 5.91
C TYR A 105 -21.12 21.23 6.37
N ARG A 106 -21.92 22.16 6.94
CA ARG A 106 -23.32 21.90 7.36
C ARG A 106 -24.26 21.72 6.16
N ALA A 107 -23.91 22.24 4.99
CA ALA A 107 -24.67 22.08 3.76
C ALA A 107 -24.30 20.79 2.99
N ILE A 108 -23.33 20.02 3.46
CA ILE A 108 -22.96 18.74 2.84
C ILE A 108 -24.05 17.71 3.16
N THR A 109 -24.79 17.32 2.14
CA THR A 109 -25.87 16.37 2.26
C THR A 109 -25.40 14.95 1.96
N ARG A 110 -26.22 13.95 2.36
CA ARG A 110 -26.00 12.54 1.97
C ARG A 110 -25.92 12.38 0.44
N LYS A 111 -26.73 13.13 -0.32
CA LYS A 111 -26.68 13.13 -1.79
C LYS A 111 -25.30 13.61 -2.31
N ALA A 112 -24.72 14.63 -1.69
CA ALA A 112 -23.39 15.12 -2.07
C ALA A 112 -22.30 14.03 -1.82
N ILE A 113 -22.39 13.29 -0.73
CA ILE A 113 -21.48 12.17 -0.45
C ILE A 113 -21.66 11.03 -1.48
N ILE A 114 -22.90 10.70 -1.82
CA ILE A 114 -23.21 9.70 -2.85
C ILE A 114 -22.62 10.15 -4.19
N ASN A 115 -22.87 11.37 -4.61
CA ASN A 115 -22.32 11.91 -5.87
C ASN A 115 -20.78 11.87 -5.89
N GLY A 116 -20.12 12.28 -4.81
CA GLY A 116 -18.67 12.21 -4.71
C GLY A 116 -18.12 10.78 -4.77
N ARG A 117 -18.89 9.79 -4.33
CA ARG A 117 -18.58 8.36 -4.51
C ARG A 117 -18.78 7.95 -5.98
N GLU A 118 -19.90 8.31 -6.60
CA GLU A 118 -20.23 7.96 -7.98
C GLU A 118 -19.29 8.61 -9.00
N ASP A 119 -18.79 9.81 -8.76
CA ASP A 119 -17.72 10.45 -9.56
C ASP A 119 -16.47 9.57 -9.70
N ARG A 120 -16.34 8.54 -8.84
CA ARG A 120 -15.24 7.57 -8.78
C ARG A 120 -15.68 6.15 -9.13
N SER A 121 -16.85 5.97 -9.73
CA SER A 121 -17.43 4.65 -10.04
C SER A 121 -16.53 3.78 -10.91
N ASN A 122 -15.81 4.38 -11.87
CA ASN A 122 -14.83 3.69 -12.73
C ASN A 122 -13.63 3.12 -11.95
N THR A 123 -13.43 3.54 -10.71
CA THR A 123 -12.36 3.07 -9.84
C THR A 123 -12.92 2.71 -8.45
N PRO A 124 -13.54 1.52 -8.29
CA PRO A 124 -14.24 1.14 -7.05
C PRO A 124 -13.40 1.24 -5.78
N ALA A 125 -12.07 1.04 -5.89
CA ALA A 125 -11.16 1.22 -4.76
C ALA A 125 -11.07 2.69 -4.33
N GLN A 126 -11.01 3.63 -5.29
CA GLN A 126 -10.99 5.06 -4.98
C GLN A 126 -12.33 5.54 -4.42
N ALA A 127 -13.45 5.02 -4.94
CA ALA A 127 -14.78 5.31 -4.41
C ALA A 127 -14.93 4.88 -2.94
N ARG A 128 -14.39 3.70 -2.57
CA ARG A 128 -14.34 3.25 -1.17
C ARG A 128 -13.46 4.14 -0.31
N ASN A 129 -12.24 4.40 -0.76
CA ASN A 129 -11.29 5.22 -0.03
C ASN A 129 -11.84 6.63 0.22
N PHE A 130 -12.54 7.20 -0.78
CA PHE A 130 -13.27 8.47 -0.62
C PHE A 130 -14.31 8.38 0.50
N LEU A 131 -15.18 7.38 0.45
CA LEU A 131 -16.23 7.22 1.45
C LEU A 131 -15.65 6.98 2.86
N ASP A 132 -14.58 6.19 2.98
CA ASP A 132 -13.92 5.93 4.25
C ASP A 132 -13.22 7.18 4.81
N ALA A 133 -12.65 8.03 3.94
CA ALA A 133 -12.09 9.32 4.36
C ALA A 133 -13.18 10.28 4.85
N MET A 134 -14.30 10.38 4.12
CA MET A 134 -15.44 11.23 4.50
C MET A 134 -16.11 10.73 5.78
N ARG A 135 -16.24 9.43 5.96
CA ARG A 135 -16.73 8.84 7.22
C ARG A 135 -15.85 9.18 8.40
N GLY A 136 -14.53 9.11 8.25
CA GLY A 136 -13.60 9.50 9.30
C GLY A 136 -13.74 10.98 9.68
N LEU A 137 -13.88 11.86 8.69
CA LEU A 137 -14.07 13.29 8.89
C LEU A 137 -15.38 13.61 9.61
N PHE A 138 -16.50 13.12 9.08
CA PHE A 138 -17.83 13.49 9.58
C PHE A 138 -18.18 12.79 10.89
N ARG A 139 -17.71 11.57 11.14
CA ARG A 139 -17.83 10.91 12.44
C ARG A 139 -17.11 11.71 13.53
N TRP A 140 -15.87 12.12 13.27
CA TRP A 140 -15.16 13.00 14.20
C TRP A 140 -15.90 14.31 14.41
N ALA A 141 -16.43 14.93 13.36
CA ALA A 141 -17.17 16.19 13.48
C ALA A 141 -18.45 16.04 14.31
N LEU A 142 -19.11 14.89 14.23
CA LEU A 142 -20.26 14.53 15.06
C LEU A 142 -19.85 14.31 16.51
N ASP A 143 -18.79 13.52 16.75
CA ASP A 143 -18.27 13.25 18.10
C ASP A 143 -17.77 14.52 18.80
N ALA A 144 -17.29 15.50 18.04
CA ALA A 144 -16.85 16.81 18.51
C ALA A 144 -17.99 17.86 18.57
N GLU A 145 -19.26 17.45 18.39
CA GLU A 145 -20.46 18.31 18.40
C GLU A 145 -20.43 19.49 17.41
N ILE A 146 -19.57 19.43 16.38
CA ILE A 146 -19.47 20.46 15.33
C ILE A 146 -20.69 20.38 14.39
N ILE A 147 -21.22 19.18 14.21
CA ILE A 147 -22.42 18.88 13.44
C ILE A 147 -23.39 18.02 14.28
N SER A 148 -24.66 18.10 14.00
CA SER A 148 -25.70 17.30 14.63
C SER A 148 -26.07 16.04 13.84
N LEU A 149 -25.63 15.92 12.58
CA LEU A 149 -25.94 14.79 11.70
C LEU A 149 -24.75 14.48 10.81
N ASP A 150 -24.36 13.19 10.78
CA ASP A 150 -23.31 12.69 9.87
C ASP A 150 -23.91 12.38 8.49
N PRO A 151 -23.56 13.09 7.42
CA PRO A 151 -24.12 12.87 6.09
C PRO A 151 -23.64 11.57 5.45
N THR A 152 -22.71 10.84 6.05
CA THR A 152 -22.19 9.56 5.53
C THR A 152 -22.99 8.36 6.01
N VAL A 153 -23.85 8.52 7.01
CA VAL A 153 -24.69 7.45 7.56
C VAL A 153 -25.59 6.88 6.47
N GLY A 154 -25.63 5.55 6.39
CA GLY A 154 -26.42 4.82 5.40
C GLY A 154 -25.91 4.89 3.96
N VAL A 155 -24.78 5.56 3.68
CA VAL A 155 -24.16 5.48 2.36
C VAL A 155 -23.38 4.17 2.26
N MET A 156 -23.77 3.31 1.30
CA MET A 156 -23.14 2.01 1.10
C MET A 156 -21.82 2.12 0.32
N ASN A 157 -20.84 1.32 0.70
CA ASN A 157 -19.64 1.14 -0.13
C ASN A 157 -20.02 0.44 -1.44
N PRO A 158 -19.37 0.78 -2.56
CA PRO A 158 -19.55 0.01 -3.79
C PRO A 158 -19.18 -1.45 -3.57
N SER A 159 -19.92 -2.38 -4.20
CA SER A 159 -19.61 -3.81 -4.13
C SER A 159 -18.17 -4.08 -4.57
N ARG A 160 -17.53 -5.05 -3.96
CA ARG A 160 -16.22 -5.50 -4.45
C ARG A 160 -16.45 -6.34 -5.70
N PRO A 161 -15.65 -6.17 -6.77
CA PRO A 161 -15.71 -7.10 -7.88
C PRO A 161 -15.57 -8.54 -7.35
N LYS A 162 -16.41 -9.44 -7.85
CA LYS A 162 -16.30 -10.87 -7.54
C LYS A 162 -14.92 -11.34 -7.99
N GLY A 163 -14.17 -12.04 -7.14
CA GLY A 163 -12.77 -12.40 -7.40
C GLY A 163 -11.76 -11.28 -7.10
N GLY A 164 -12.22 -10.16 -6.52
CA GLY A 164 -11.39 -8.99 -6.25
C GLY A 164 -10.23 -9.26 -5.30
N GLY A 165 -9.07 -8.92 -5.79
CA GLY A 165 -7.78 -9.03 -5.12
C GLY A 165 -6.72 -9.30 -6.17
N PHE A 166 -5.46 -9.27 -5.73
CA PHE A 166 -4.37 -9.64 -6.63
C PHE A 166 -4.51 -11.12 -7.01
N GLU A 167 -4.37 -11.43 -8.28
CA GLU A 167 -4.34 -12.80 -8.77
C GLU A 167 -3.12 -13.54 -8.20
N ALA A 168 -3.32 -14.80 -7.78
CA ALA A 168 -2.21 -15.64 -7.36
C ALA A 168 -1.35 -16.03 -8.57
N TRP A 169 -0.05 -16.16 -8.39
CA TRP A 169 0.81 -16.78 -9.39
C TRP A 169 0.46 -18.27 -9.50
N THR A 170 0.70 -18.83 -10.66
CA THR A 170 0.71 -20.28 -10.91
C THR A 170 2.14 -20.81 -10.89
N GLU A 171 2.32 -22.11 -10.91
CA GLU A 171 3.66 -22.73 -11.06
C GLU A 171 4.29 -22.36 -12.41
N ASP A 172 3.48 -22.27 -13.48
CA ASP A 172 3.94 -21.82 -14.79
C ASP A 172 4.46 -20.38 -14.76
N ASP A 173 3.81 -19.48 -14.00
CA ASP A 173 4.30 -18.10 -13.84
C ASP A 173 5.66 -18.06 -13.12
N VAL A 174 5.84 -18.91 -12.10
CA VAL A 174 7.11 -19.01 -11.38
C VAL A 174 8.17 -19.55 -12.34
N SER A 175 7.90 -20.62 -13.06
CA SER A 175 8.83 -21.24 -14.01
C SER A 175 9.22 -20.26 -15.13
N ALA A 176 8.25 -19.55 -15.73
CA ALA A 176 8.51 -18.54 -16.77
C ALA A 176 9.38 -17.37 -16.25
N TYR A 177 9.16 -16.96 -15.02
CA TYR A 177 9.99 -15.93 -14.41
C TYR A 177 11.41 -16.43 -14.12
N GLU A 178 11.55 -17.66 -13.63
CA GLU A 178 12.81 -18.29 -13.32
C GLU A 178 13.65 -18.62 -14.55
N GLU A 179 13.01 -19.01 -15.65
CA GLU A 179 13.64 -19.21 -16.95
C GLU A 179 14.21 -17.88 -17.49
N ARG A 180 13.43 -16.79 -17.41
CA ARG A 180 13.87 -15.47 -17.86
C ARG A 180 15.00 -14.88 -17.00
N TRP A 181 14.99 -15.19 -15.71
CA TRP A 181 15.91 -14.66 -14.72
C TRP A 181 16.65 -15.80 -14.02
N PRO A 182 17.76 -16.28 -14.58
CA PRO A 182 18.50 -17.42 -14.03
C PRO A 182 19.11 -17.10 -12.65
N SER A 183 19.60 -18.13 -11.98
CA SER A 183 20.34 -18.01 -10.72
C SER A 183 21.48 -16.99 -10.87
N GLY A 184 21.79 -16.26 -9.80
CA GLY A 184 22.78 -15.20 -9.81
C GLY A 184 22.23 -13.83 -10.23
N THR A 185 20.99 -13.69 -10.72
CA THR A 185 20.37 -12.41 -11.05
C THR A 185 19.66 -11.77 -9.86
N LYS A 186 19.63 -10.43 -9.78
CA LYS A 186 18.88 -9.70 -8.75
C LYS A 186 17.38 -10.00 -8.81
N GLU A 187 16.85 -10.20 -10.01
CA GLU A 187 15.44 -10.52 -10.25
C GLU A 187 15.08 -11.88 -9.64
N ARG A 188 15.98 -12.89 -9.75
CA ARG A 188 15.80 -14.19 -9.09
C ARG A 188 15.78 -14.03 -7.58
N VAL A 189 16.68 -13.24 -7.01
CA VAL A 189 16.70 -12.93 -5.57
C VAL A 189 15.36 -12.26 -5.17
N TRP A 190 14.86 -11.33 -5.94
CA TRP A 190 13.59 -10.64 -5.66
C TRP A 190 12.41 -11.61 -5.59
N LEU A 191 12.30 -12.52 -6.57
CA LEU A 191 11.25 -13.54 -6.58
C LEU A 191 11.37 -14.45 -5.37
N HIS A 192 12.55 -15.00 -5.13
CA HIS A 192 12.74 -16.00 -4.08
C HIS A 192 12.59 -15.42 -2.68
N VAL A 193 13.01 -14.18 -2.43
CA VAL A 193 12.71 -13.50 -1.18
C VAL A 193 11.20 -13.38 -0.97
N LEU A 194 10.41 -12.94 -1.99
CA LEU A 194 8.97 -12.88 -1.85
C LEU A 194 8.32 -14.26 -1.67
N LEU A 195 8.77 -15.26 -2.42
CA LEU A 195 8.17 -16.58 -2.49
C LEU A 195 8.40 -17.39 -1.21
N TYR A 196 9.64 -17.45 -0.75
CA TYR A 196 10.02 -18.28 0.37
C TYR A 196 9.85 -17.61 1.75
N THR A 197 9.86 -16.27 1.80
CA THR A 197 9.52 -15.58 3.05
C THR A 197 8.03 -15.33 3.21
N GLY A 198 7.28 -15.30 2.12
CA GLY A 198 5.88 -14.93 2.12
C GLY A 198 5.63 -13.49 2.61
N LEU A 199 6.63 -12.64 2.75
CA LEU A 199 6.50 -11.26 3.21
C LEU A 199 5.69 -10.40 2.24
N ARG A 200 5.01 -9.38 2.78
CA ARG A 200 4.44 -8.34 1.93
C ARG A 200 5.57 -7.54 1.29
N ARG A 201 5.32 -6.98 0.11
CA ARG A 201 6.30 -6.17 -0.63
C ARG A 201 7.02 -5.12 0.24
N GLY A 202 6.29 -4.43 1.13
CA GLY A 202 6.86 -3.43 2.04
C GLY A 202 7.84 -4.03 3.04
N ASP A 203 7.53 -5.20 3.59
CA ASP A 203 8.38 -5.90 4.55
C ASP A 203 9.55 -6.61 3.84
N ALA A 204 9.32 -7.15 2.64
CA ALA A 204 10.34 -7.86 1.86
C ALA A 204 11.52 -6.97 1.45
N VAL A 205 11.31 -5.68 1.20
CA VAL A 205 12.40 -4.74 0.85
C VAL A 205 13.27 -4.35 2.04
N THR A 206 12.83 -4.62 3.27
CA THR A 206 13.56 -4.29 4.49
C THR A 206 14.28 -5.47 5.09
N VAL A 207 13.87 -6.72 4.75
CA VAL A 207 14.51 -7.91 5.30
C VAL A 207 15.94 -8.06 4.76
N GLY A 208 16.90 -8.34 5.65
CA GLY A 208 18.32 -8.49 5.33
C GLY A 208 19.04 -9.33 6.39
N ARG A 209 20.36 -9.43 6.26
CA ARG A 209 21.23 -10.27 7.12
C ARG A 209 21.09 -9.95 8.60
N GLN A 210 20.87 -8.68 8.96
CA GLN A 210 20.69 -8.24 10.35
C GLN A 210 19.47 -8.84 11.04
N HIS A 211 18.50 -9.33 10.27
CA HIS A 211 17.30 -10.00 10.81
C HIS A 211 17.49 -11.50 10.98
N VAL A 212 18.56 -12.10 10.42
CA VAL A 212 18.77 -13.54 10.41
C VAL A 212 19.68 -13.96 11.55
N ARG A 213 19.16 -14.81 12.42
CA ARG A 213 19.94 -15.49 13.49
C ARG A 213 19.62 -16.97 13.49
N ASN A 214 20.64 -17.82 13.52
CA ASN A 214 20.48 -19.27 13.50
C ASN A 214 19.56 -19.80 12.37
N GLY A 215 19.64 -19.19 11.17
CA GLY A 215 18.83 -19.58 10.02
C GLY A 215 17.38 -19.10 10.06
N VAL A 216 16.99 -18.25 11.01
CA VAL A 216 15.63 -17.69 11.11
C VAL A 216 15.68 -16.17 11.00
N ALA A 217 14.88 -15.61 10.07
CA ALA A 217 14.68 -14.18 9.95
C ALA A 217 13.54 -13.73 10.86
N THR A 218 13.81 -12.82 11.81
CA THR A 218 12.83 -12.24 12.73
C THR A 218 12.63 -10.77 12.41
N LEU A 219 11.39 -10.36 12.15
CA LEU A 219 11.04 -8.95 11.91
C LEU A 219 9.59 -8.64 12.27
N THR A 220 9.33 -7.37 12.56
CA THR A 220 7.97 -6.86 12.79
C THR A 220 7.40 -6.29 11.48
N THR A 221 6.23 -6.77 11.07
CA THR A 221 5.59 -6.35 9.81
C THR A 221 5.01 -4.93 9.90
N GLU A 222 5.23 -4.10 8.87
CA GLU A 222 4.78 -2.70 8.81
C GLU A 222 3.25 -2.57 8.96
N LYS A 223 2.49 -3.43 8.30
CA LYS A 223 1.04 -3.26 8.18
C LYS A 223 0.26 -3.70 9.43
N THR A 224 0.69 -4.76 10.09
CA THR A 224 -0.05 -5.39 11.20
C THR A 224 0.67 -5.31 12.53
N ASN A 225 1.88 -4.77 12.53
CA ASN A 225 2.77 -4.71 13.70
C ASN A 225 2.91 -6.08 14.38
N THR A 226 2.93 -7.15 13.59
CA THR A 226 3.07 -8.54 14.04
C THR A 226 4.50 -8.98 13.83
N GLU A 227 5.13 -9.54 14.85
CA GLU A 227 6.40 -10.22 14.72
C GLU A 227 6.22 -11.52 13.95
N VAL A 228 7.12 -11.78 13.01
CA VAL A 228 7.17 -13.02 12.23
C VAL A 228 8.56 -13.61 12.31
N ASN A 229 8.62 -14.94 12.42
CA ASN A 229 9.84 -15.72 12.48
C ASN A 229 9.87 -16.66 11.28
N ILE A 230 10.70 -16.36 10.29
CA ILE A 230 10.71 -17.01 8.99
C ILE A 230 12.00 -17.82 8.84
N PRO A 231 11.94 -19.15 8.86
CA PRO A 231 13.09 -19.99 8.55
C PRO A 231 13.61 -19.73 7.14
N ILE A 232 14.91 -19.55 7.00
CA ILE A 232 15.56 -19.43 5.69
C ILE A 232 15.72 -20.83 5.10
N LEU A 233 14.83 -21.17 4.19
CA LEU A 233 14.84 -22.46 3.51
C LEU A 233 16.11 -22.62 2.65
N PRO A 234 16.63 -23.85 2.44
CA PRO A 234 17.85 -24.10 1.65
C PRO A 234 17.82 -23.44 0.27
N ALA A 235 16.68 -23.50 -0.44
CA ALA A 235 16.52 -22.86 -1.75
C ALA A 235 16.68 -21.31 -1.71
N LEU A 236 16.20 -20.67 -0.64
CA LEU A 236 16.42 -19.24 -0.44
C LEU A 236 17.87 -18.97 -0.07
N ALA A 237 18.46 -19.75 0.84
CA ALA A 237 19.85 -19.58 1.25
C ALA A 237 20.80 -19.67 0.06
N GLN A 238 20.60 -20.66 -0.83
CA GLN A 238 21.35 -20.80 -2.06
C GLN A 238 21.21 -19.57 -2.96
N THR A 239 20.00 -19.10 -3.21
CA THR A 239 19.74 -17.90 -4.04
C THR A 239 20.41 -16.66 -3.47
N LEU A 240 20.40 -16.49 -2.14
CA LEU A 240 21.04 -15.36 -1.47
C LEU A 240 22.58 -15.44 -1.50
N ALA A 241 23.15 -16.64 -1.63
CA ALA A 241 24.59 -16.85 -1.80
C ALA A 241 25.05 -16.60 -3.23
N GLU A 242 24.23 -16.95 -4.22
CA GLU A 242 24.57 -16.84 -5.65
C GLU A 242 24.23 -15.48 -6.24
N GLY A 243 23.19 -14.80 -5.74
CA GLY A 243 22.70 -13.56 -6.30
C GLY A 243 23.12 -12.31 -5.53
N PRO A 244 23.01 -11.12 -6.17
CA PRO A 244 23.38 -9.86 -5.53
C PRO A 244 22.43 -9.51 -4.39
N THR A 245 23.01 -9.29 -3.22
CA THR A 245 22.33 -8.79 -2.01
C THR A 245 23.09 -7.60 -1.44
N GLY A 246 22.43 -6.77 -0.64
CA GLY A 246 23.08 -5.67 0.07
C GLY A 246 23.35 -6.00 1.54
N ASP A 247 24.07 -5.08 2.20
CA ASP A 247 24.39 -5.23 3.62
C ASP A 247 23.16 -5.16 4.52
N LEU A 248 22.20 -4.28 4.17
CA LEU A 248 20.99 -4.01 4.98
C LEU A 248 19.72 -4.68 4.44
N ALA A 249 19.69 -5.12 3.19
CA ALA A 249 18.52 -5.76 2.60
C ALA A 249 18.92 -6.80 1.56
N PHE A 250 18.17 -7.89 1.47
CA PHE A 250 18.34 -8.89 0.43
C PHE A 250 17.89 -8.36 -0.94
N ILE A 251 16.84 -7.54 -0.96
CA ILE A 251 16.33 -6.92 -2.19
C ILE A 251 17.03 -5.60 -2.44
N VAL A 252 17.84 -5.57 -3.50
CA VAL A 252 18.64 -4.40 -3.89
C VAL A 252 18.43 -4.04 -5.36
N GLY A 253 18.79 -2.79 -5.70
CA GLY A 253 18.89 -2.30 -7.07
C GLY A 253 20.26 -2.62 -7.69
N GLU A 254 20.51 -2.05 -8.87
CA GLU A 254 21.77 -2.28 -9.63
C GLU A 254 23.04 -1.89 -8.87
N ASN A 255 22.97 -0.89 -8.02
CA ASN A 255 24.11 -0.41 -7.25
C ASN A 255 24.23 -1.07 -5.86
N GLY A 256 23.61 -2.22 -5.61
CA GLY A 256 23.63 -2.90 -4.32
C GLY A 256 22.89 -2.14 -3.20
N ARG A 257 22.20 -1.04 -3.51
CA ARG A 257 21.46 -0.23 -2.53
C ARG A 257 20.06 -0.78 -2.29
N PRO A 258 19.57 -0.76 -1.04
CA PRO A 258 18.19 -1.10 -0.73
C PRO A 258 17.19 -0.29 -1.56
N LEU A 259 16.10 -0.92 -1.98
CA LEU A 259 15.04 -0.28 -2.74
C LEU A 259 13.93 0.20 -1.80
N THR A 260 13.27 1.32 -2.16
CA THR A 260 11.99 1.67 -1.55
C THR A 260 10.91 0.69 -2.01
N LYS A 261 9.84 0.52 -1.22
CA LYS A 261 8.72 -0.35 -1.59
C LYS A 261 8.05 0.06 -2.91
N GLU A 262 8.04 1.35 -3.23
CA GLU A 262 7.50 1.89 -4.49
C GLU A 262 8.42 1.57 -5.66
N SER A 263 9.71 1.84 -5.53
CA SER A 263 10.72 1.55 -6.56
C SER A 263 10.78 0.06 -6.85
N PHE A 264 10.87 -0.78 -5.82
CA PHE A 264 10.83 -2.22 -5.97
C PHE A 264 9.56 -2.69 -6.69
N GLY A 265 8.39 -2.13 -6.33
CA GLY A 265 7.13 -2.48 -6.98
C GLY A 265 7.13 -2.22 -8.48
N ASN A 266 7.75 -1.12 -8.93
CA ASN A 266 7.87 -0.78 -10.34
C ASN A 266 8.89 -1.68 -11.06
N MET A 267 10.06 -1.88 -10.45
CA MET A 267 11.12 -2.72 -11.02
C MET A 267 10.71 -4.19 -11.10
N PHE A 268 10.07 -4.72 -10.05
CA PHE A 268 9.54 -6.09 -10.06
C PHE A 268 8.45 -6.27 -11.13
N ARG A 269 7.59 -5.28 -11.32
CA ARG A 269 6.60 -5.31 -12.42
C ARG A 269 7.28 -5.33 -13.80
N ALA A 270 8.32 -4.53 -13.99
CA ALA A 270 9.09 -4.55 -15.23
C ALA A 270 9.74 -5.92 -15.47
N ALA A 271 10.31 -6.54 -14.42
CA ALA A 271 10.87 -7.88 -14.48
C ALA A 271 9.79 -8.95 -14.80
N CYS A 272 8.61 -8.85 -14.19
CA CYS A 272 7.47 -9.71 -14.53
C CYS A 272 7.07 -9.59 -16.00
N ASN A 273 6.94 -8.35 -16.51
CA ASN A 273 6.58 -8.11 -17.91
C ASN A 273 7.62 -8.69 -18.89
N ALA A 274 8.91 -8.58 -18.56
CA ALA A 274 9.99 -9.18 -19.33
C ALA A 274 9.93 -10.72 -19.37
N ALA A 275 9.42 -11.32 -18.30
CA ALA A 275 9.13 -12.76 -18.18
C ALA A 275 7.73 -13.13 -18.71
N ARG A 276 6.99 -12.22 -19.33
CA ARG A 276 5.60 -12.38 -19.80
C ARG A 276 4.59 -12.74 -18.70
N VAL A 277 4.92 -12.49 -17.43
CA VAL A 277 4.05 -12.72 -16.26
C VAL A 277 3.28 -11.43 -15.95
N LYS A 278 1.98 -11.41 -16.20
CA LYS A 278 1.10 -10.23 -15.98
C LYS A 278 0.53 -10.19 -14.55
N LYS A 279 1.32 -10.56 -13.55
CA LYS A 279 0.89 -10.63 -12.15
C LYS A 279 1.77 -9.75 -11.26
N SER A 280 1.43 -9.62 -9.99
CA SER A 280 2.08 -8.70 -9.05
C SER A 280 2.88 -9.42 -7.97
N ALA A 281 3.79 -8.71 -7.27
CA ALA A 281 4.49 -9.21 -6.10
C ALA A 281 3.56 -9.77 -5.00
N HIS A 282 2.32 -9.23 -4.88
CA HIS A 282 1.36 -9.77 -3.92
C HIS A 282 0.82 -11.15 -4.33
N GLY A 283 0.78 -11.44 -5.63
CA GLY A 283 0.43 -12.76 -6.15
C GLY A 283 1.47 -13.83 -5.80
N VAL A 284 2.76 -13.46 -5.72
CA VAL A 284 3.84 -14.37 -5.27
C VAL A 284 3.59 -14.85 -3.83
N ARG A 285 3.22 -13.94 -2.93
CA ARG A 285 2.87 -14.33 -1.55
C ARG A 285 1.68 -15.32 -1.52
N LYS A 286 0.72 -15.18 -2.45
CA LYS A 286 -0.42 -16.09 -2.52
C LYS A 286 -0.01 -17.50 -2.95
N ILE A 287 0.85 -17.65 -3.97
CA ILE A 287 1.35 -18.97 -4.35
C ILE A 287 2.23 -19.59 -3.26
N GLY A 288 3.03 -18.79 -2.55
CA GLY A 288 3.77 -19.29 -1.38
C GLY A 288 2.84 -19.88 -0.32
N ALA A 289 1.71 -19.25 -0.05
CA ALA A 289 0.71 -19.76 0.87
C ALA A 289 -0.02 -21.01 0.34
N VAL A 290 -0.28 -21.10 -0.95
CA VAL A 290 -0.85 -22.30 -1.60
C VAL A 290 0.12 -23.47 -1.48
N ARG A 291 1.40 -23.27 -1.83
CA ARG A 291 2.45 -24.30 -1.70
C ARG A 291 2.56 -24.85 -0.27
N ALA A 292 2.57 -23.93 0.71
CA ALA A 292 2.62 -24.30 2.12
C ALA A 292 1.38 -25.15 2.52
N ALA A 293 0.18 -24.70 2.14
CA ALA A 293 -1.06 -25.44 2.42
C ALA A 293 -1.08 -26.82 1.72
N GLU A 294 -0.65 -26.92 0.48
CA GLU A 294 -0.56 -28.18 -0.27
C GLU A 294 0.50 -29.13 0.32
N ALA A 295 1.58 -28.58 0.90
CA ALA A 295 2.55 -29.36 1.67
C ALA A 295 2.02 -29.84 3.05
N GLY A 296 0.79 -29.50 3.41
CA GLY A 296 0.16 -29.95 4.66
C GLY A 296 0.39 -29.04 5.87
N VAL A 297 0.96 -27.85 5.66
CA VAL A 297 1.13 -26.85 6.73
C VAL A 297 -0.25 -26.48 7.30
N THR A 298 -0.36 -26.53 8.61
CA THR A 298 -1.61 -26.27 9.32
C THR A 298 -2.00 -24.79 9.28
N MET A 299 -3.25 -24.48 9.58
CA MET A 299 -3.74 -23.10 9.66
C MET A 299 -2.90 -22.26 10.65
N ARG A 300 -2.51 -22.83 11.80
CA ARG A 300 -1.71 -22.11 12.81
C ARG A 300 -0.27 -21.86 12.34
N GLU A 301 0.32 -22.80 11.68
CA GLU A 301 1.65 -22.64 11.09
C GLU A 301 1.63 -21.58 9.97
N LEU A 302 0.60 -21.56 9.13
CA LEU A 302 0.40 -20.48 8.14
C LEU A 302 0.26 -19.12 8.80
N GLU A 303 -0.51 -19.01 9.89
CA GLU A 303 -0.62 -17.77 10.65
C GLU A 303 0.74 -17.30 11.17
N ALA A 304 1.53 -18.22 11.70
CA ALA A 304 2.87 -17.90 12.21
C ALA A 304 3.82 -17.46 11.08
N LEU A 305 3.90 -18.20 9.97
CA LEU A 305 4.79 -17.90 8.85
C LEU A 305 4.44 -16.59 8.14
N PHE A 306 3.14 -16.33 7.95
CA PHE A 306 2.67 -15.18 7.16
C PHE A 306 2.27 -13.97 8.03
N GLY A 307 2.37 -14.06 9.35
CA GLY A 307 1.92 -12.99 10.26
C GLY A 307 0.43 -12.67 10.08
N TRP A 308 -0.39 -13.71 9.92
CA TRP A 308 -1.85 -13.57 9.91
C TRP A 308 -2.42 -13.79 11.29
N THR A 309 -3.58 -13.21 11.53
CA THR A 309 -4.33 -13.36 12.78
C THR A 309 -5.81 -13.59 12.47
N GLY A 310 -6.50 -14.34 13.34
CA GLY A 310 -7.95 -14.52 13.27
C GLY A 310 -8.46 -15.55 12.27
N GLY A 311 -7.60 -16.43 11.75
CA GLY A 311 -7.96 -17.62 10.98
C GLY A 311 -8.45 -17.40 9.54
N THR A 312 -9.04 -16.26 9.22
CA THR A 312 -9.74 -16.02 7.94
C THR A 312 -8.83 -16.21 6.73
N MET A 313 -7.61 -15.67 6.78
CA MET A 313 -6.67 -15.77 5.65
C MET A 313 -6.07 -17.16 5.55
N ALA A 314 -5.67 -17.77 6.66
CA ALA A 314 -5.13 -19.11 6.67
C ALA A 314 -6.17 -20.14 6.19
N SER A 315 -7.41 -20.06 6.68
CA SER A 315 -8.52 -20.93 6.26
C SER A 315 -8.82 -20.83 4.74
N LEU A 316 -8.60 -19.67 4.12
CA LEU A 316 -8.81 -19.52 2.68
C LEU A 316 -7.90 -20.46 1.86
N TYR A 317 -6.66 -20.64 2.30
CA TYR A 317 -5.67 -21.49 1.60
C TYR A 317 -5.77 -22.96 2.02
N THR A 318 -5.91 -23.25 3.31
CA THR A 318 -5.97 -24.63 3.79
C THR A 318 -7.24 -25.36 3.35
N LYS A 319 -8.40 -24.67 3.29
CA LYS A 319 -9.68 -25.27 2.90
C LYS A 319 -9.64 -25.98 1.55
N THR A 320 -8.96 -25.40 0.55
CA THR A 320 -8.86 -26.01 -0.79
C THR A 320 -7.85 -27.17 -0.79
N ALA A 321 -6.69 -26.99 -0.16
CA ALA A 321 -5.67 -28.02 -0.03
C ALA A 321 -6.19 -29.21 0.80
N ASP A 322 -6.86 -28.96 1.92
CA ASP A 322 -7.46 -29.99 2.77
C ASP A 322 -8.54 -30.79 2.01
N ARG A 323 -9.37 -30.15 1.20
CA ARG A 323 -10.35 -30.85 0.38
C ARG A 323 -9.70 -31.84 -0.58
N LYS A 324 -8.64 -31.46 -1.29
CA LYS A 324 -7.92 -32.34 -2.20
C LYS A 324 -7.30 -33.52 -1.44
N ARG A 325 -6.61 -33.23 -0.32
CA ARG A 325 -5.98 -34.24 0.53
C ARG A 325 -6.99 -35.22 1.11
N LEU A 326 -8.09 -34.71 1.68
CA LEU A 326 -9.17 -35.53 2.25
C LEU A 326 -9.86 -36.38 1.19
N ALA A 327 -10.09 -35.83 -0.01
CA ALA A 327 -10.66 -36.60 -1.13
C ALA A 327 -9.74 -37.75 -1.54
N LYS A 328 -8.42 -37.50 -1.65
CA LYS A 328 -7.45 -38.54 -1.96
C LYS A 328 -7.43 -39.65 -0.86
N GLN A 329 -7.36 -39.23 0.41
CA GLN A 329 -7.40 -40.19 1.53
C GLN A 329 -8.70 -40.99 1.58
N ALA A 330 -9.85 -40.34 1.27
CA ALA A 330 -11.13 -41.05 1.17
C ALA A 330 -11.13 -42.08 0.03
N SER A 331 -10.59 -41.73 -1.15
CA SER A 331 -10.46 -42.66 -2.27
C SER A 331 -9.59 -43.85 -1.91
N GLU A 332 -8.44 -43.62 -1.28
CA GLU A 332 -7.54 -44.71 -0.81
C GLU A 332 -8.24 -45.64 0.20
N LYS A 333 -9.03 -45.07 1.13
CA LYS A 333 -9.82 -45.87 2.08
C LYS A 333 -10.86 -46.74 1.37
N ILE A 334 -11.58 -46.15 0.39
CA ILE A 334 -12.61 -46.86 -0.38
C ILE A 334 -11.96 -48.00 -1.19
N GLU A 335 -10.83 -47.73 -1.86
CA GLU A 335 -10.08 -48.73 -2.63
C GLU A 335 -9.59 -49.88 -1.74
N ASN A 336 -9.03 -49.55 -0.58
CA ASN A 336 -8.59 -50.55 0.37
C ASN A 336 -9.73 -51.39 0.95
N ALA A 337 -10.93 -50.77 1.16
CA ALA A 337 -12.11 -51.50 1.61
C ALA A 337 -12.68 -52.45 0.54
N GLN A 338 -12.42 -52.17 -0.74
CA GLN A 338 -12.89 -53.00 -1.86
C GLN A 338 -11.90 -54.11 -2.24
N ARG A 339 -10.69 -54.11 -1.69
CA ARG A 339 -9.75 -55.26 -1.88
C ARG A 339 -10.32 -56.48 -1.14
N PRO A 340 -10.60 -57.62 -1.84
CA PRO A 340 -11.06 -58.79 -1.16
C PRO A 340 -9.97 -59.24 -0.16
N HIS A 341 -10.38 -59.60 1.06
CA HIS A 341 -9.48 -60.24 2.02
C HIS A 341 -8.96 -61.53 1.37
N GLN A 342 -7.72 -61.56 1.01
CA GLN A 342 -7.05 -62.81 0.73
C GLN A 342 -6.99 -63.59 2.06
N ILE A 343 -7.94 -64.49 2.24
CA ILE A 343 -7.91 -65.49 3.31
C ILE A 343 -6.70 -66.39 3.00
N GLU A 344 -5.59 -66.18 3.72
CA GLU A 344 -4.53 -67.17 3.75
C GLU A 344 -5.12 -68.49 4.28
N LEU A 345 -5.40 -69.38 3.35
CA LEU A 345 -5.66 -70.77 3.71
C LEU A 345 -4.35 -71.35 4.33
N VAL A 346 -4.29 -71.36 5.65
CA VAL A 346 -3.32 -72.08 6.38
C VAL A 346 -3.55 -73.62 6.01
N ARG A 347 -2.75 -74.12 5.09
CA ARG A 347 -2.66 -75.56 4.83
C ARG A 347 -2.12 -76.20 6.09
N GLY A 348 -3.02 -76.72 6.89
CA GLY A 348 -2.66 -77.69 7.93
C GLY A 348 -2.02 -78.92 7.27
N ASN A 349 -0.76 -79.14 7.54
CA ASN A 349 -0.13 -80.40 7.29
C ASN A 349 -0.65 -81.41 8.36
N SER A 350 -1.33 -82.40 7.89
CA SER A 350 -1.49 -83.71 8.60
C SER A 350 -0.37 -84.62 8.25
#